data_796fbc725625cf901bf732fdb7884ac2
#
_entry.id   796fbc725625cf901bf732fdb7884ac2
#
_cell.length_a   1.000
_cell.length_b   1.000
_cell.length_c   1.000
_cell.angle_alpha   90.00
_cell.angle_beta   90.00
_cell.angle_gamma   90.00
#
_symmetry.space_group_name_H-M   'P 1'
#
loop_
_entity.id
_entity.type
_entity.pdbx_description
1 polymer ?
#
loop_
_entity_poly.entity_id
_entity_poly.type
_entity_poly.pdbx_seq_one_letter_code
_entity_poly.pdbx_strand_id
1 'polypeptide(L)'
;MKFMERSLLFAKLASIAYSDDVDQVKKDVKKLGFTTVEFYNNEGAQAYRFMNKEDLVIACRGTQPSEFNDIKADLKATPVIAETVSRVHRGFKAEVDELWPMVLEDINRKANEKKKLWFCGHSLGAAMATIMASRCHLYADINPVEELYTFGSPRVGWRGYCNSLSVSHHRWVNNNDIVTRVPLALMGYVHHGTEHYMNAYGLERKLTAWQ
;
A
#
# COMPACT_ATOMS: atom_id res chain seq x y z
N MET A 1 6.19 -19.79 3.51
CA MET A 1 7.07 -18.67 3.90
C MET A 1 6.68 -18.20 5.30
N LYS A 2 7.65 -17.99 6.19
CA LYS A 2 7.41 -17.46 7.55
C LYS A 2 7.03 -15.99 7.49
N PHE A 3 6.33 -15.50 8.52
CA PHE A 3 5.84 -14.10 8.56
C PHE A 3 6.93 -13.05 8.30
N MET A 4 8.07 -13.14 9.00
CA MET A 4 9.19 -12.19 8.84
C MET A 4 9.82 -12.23 7.45
N GLU A 5 9.98 -13.42 6.86
CA GLU A 5 10.47 -13.58 5.49
C GLU A 5 9.54 -12.93 4.48
N ARG A 6 8.22 -13.09 4.70
CA ARG A 6 7.19 -12.48 3.87
C ARG A 6 7.17 -10.97 4.02
N SER A 7 7.26 -10.45 5.23
CA SER A 7 7.37 -9.01 5.48
C SER A 7 8.60 -8.40 4.78
N LEU A 8 9.75 -9.07 4.84
CA LEU A 8 10.96 -8.64 4.15
C LEU A 8 10.80 -8.68 2.61
N LEU A 9 10.11 -9.71 2.09
CA LEU A 9 9.82 -9.78 0.66
C LEU A 9 9.00 -8.55 0.21
N PHE A 10 7.92 -8.23 0.91
CA PHE A 10 7.07 -7.08 0.56
C PHE A 10 7.76 -5.75 0.77
N ALA A 11 8.64 -5.61 1.76
CA ALA A 11 9.49 -4.43 1.92
C ALA A 11 10.41 -4.22 0.71
N LYS A 12 11.04 -5.29 0.21
CA LYS A 12 11.87 -5.24 -1.00
C LYS A 12 11.04 -4.87 -2.23
N LEU A 13 9.85 -5.46 -2.42
CA LEU A 13 8.97 -5.13 -3.54
C LEU A 13 8.51 -3.67 -3.49
N ALA A 14 8.13 -3.16 -2.32
CA ALA A 14 7.77 -1.76 -2.13
C ALA A 14 8.96 -0.80 -2.41
N SER A 15 10.20 -1.20 -2.07
CA SER A 15 11.42 -0.45 -2.38
C SER A 15 11.73 -0.46 -3.89
N ILE A 16 11.62 -1.62 -4.53
CA ILE A 16 11.86 -1.77 -5.98
C ILE A 16 10.87 -0.92 -6.80
N ALA A 17 9.65 -0.71 -6.30
CA ALA A 17 8.64 0.10 -6.97
C ALA A 17 9.04 1.58 -7.18
N TYR A 18 10.08 2.07 -6.50
CA TYR A 18 10.62 3.43 -6.73
C TYR A 18 11.48 3.57 -7.97
N SER A 19 11.87 2.47 -8.61
CA SER A 19 12.72 2.51 -9.81
C SER A 19 11.90 2.80 -11.07
N ASP A 20 12.41 3.71 -11.89
CA ASP A 20 11.89 4.00 -13.25
C ASP A 20 12.49 3.06 -14.31
N ASP A 21 13.57 2.37 -14.00
CA ASP A 21 14.22 1.40 -14.88
C ASP A 21 13.50 0.04 -14.82
N VAL A 22 12.51 -0.13 -15.68
CA VAL A 22 11.68 -1.34 -15.75
C VAL A 22 12.53 -2.60 -16.03
N ASP A 23 13.62 -2.50 -16.77
CA ASP A 23 14.47 -3.67 -17.06
C ASP A 23 15.32 -4.06 -15.86
N GLN A 24 15.76 -3.10 -15.08
CA GLN A 24 16.39 -3.38 -13.78
C GLN A 24 15.37 -3.97 -12.79
N VAL A 25 14.17 -3.42 -12.73
CA VAL A 25 13.06 -3.97 -11.91
C VAL A 25 12.80 -5.43 -12.25
N LYS A 26 12.69 -5.80 -13.54
CA LYS A 26 12.53 -7.19 -13.99
C LYS A 26 13.63 -8.12 -13.47
N LYS A 27 14.89 -7.67 -13.53
CA LYS A 27 16.04 -8.43 -13.04
C LYS A 27 15.97 -8.64 -11.52
N ASP A 28 15.59 -7.62 -10.77
CA ASP A 28 15.58 -7.68 -9.30
C ASP A 28 14.42 -8.51 -8.78
N VAL A 29 13.20 -8.35 -9.31
CA VAL A 29 12.06 -9.16 -8.88
C VAL A 29 12.18 -10.62 -9.32
N LYS A 30 12.92 -10.91 -10.40
CA LYS A 30 13.22 -12.29 -10.80
C LYS A 30 14.01 -13.04 -9.72
N LYS A 31 14.95 -12.36 -9.03
CA LYS A 31 15.69 -12.91 -7.88
C LYS A 31 14.77 -13.21 -6.69
N LEU A 32 13.61 -12.52 -6.61
CA LEU A 32 12.60 -12.71 -5.58
C LEU A 32 11.50 -13.71 -5.97
N GLY A 33 11.62 -14.34 -7.15
CA GLY A 33 10.68 -15.37 -7.61
C GLY A 33 9.51 -14.88 -8.45
N PHE A 34 9.56 -13.63 -8.94
CA PHE A 34 8.55 -13.07 -9.84
C PHE A 34 9.06 -13.04 -11.29
N THR A 35 8.21 -13.46 -12.22
CA THR A 35 8.60 -13.66 -13.63
C THR A 35 7.95 -12.67 -14.58
N THR A 36 6.89 -11.99 -14.15
CA THR A 36 6.13 -11.04 -14.98
C THR A 36 6.04 -9.72 -14.25
N VAL A 37 6.31 -8.64 -14.98
CA VAL A 37 6.29 -7.25 -14.48
C VAL A 37 5.43 -6.41 -15.42
N GLU A 38 4.55 -5.62 -14.86
CA GLU A 38 3.83 -4.54 -15.54
C GLU A 38 4.04 -3.25 -14.77
N PHE A 39 4.23 -2.14 -15.48
CA PHE A 39 4.36 -0.82 -14.89
C PHE A 39 3.13 0.00 -15.23
N TYR A 40 2.37 0.39 -14.23
CA TYR A 40 1.26 1.31 -14.34
C TYR A 40 1.75 2.73 -14.10
N ASN A 41 1.48 3.63 -15.04
CA ASN A 41 1.84 5.04 -14.94
C ASN A 41 0.76 5.88 -15.61
N ASN A 42 0.06 6.69 -14.83
CA ASN A 42 -0.96 7.62 -15.32
C ASN A 42 -0.98 8.87 -14.47
N GLU A 43 -0.89 10.05 -15.11
CA GLU A 43 -0.94 11.38 -14.47
C GLU A 43 -0.02 11.54 -13.24
N GLY A 44 1.12 10.82 -13.24
CA GLY A 44 2.07 10.83 -12.13
C GLY A 44 1.83 9.77 -11.05
N ALA A 45 0.66 9.17 -10.99
CA ALA A 45 0.40 8.00 -10.16
C ALA A 45 1.10 6.78 -10.73
N GLN A 46 1.77 6.00 -9.89
CA GLN A 46 2.59 4.88 -10.35
C GLN A 46 2.47 3.66 -9.43
N ALA A 47 2.46 2.48 -10.05
CA ALA A 47 2.53 1.20 -9.38
C ALA A 47 3.15 0.12 -10.27
N TYR A 48 3.62 -0.94 -9.67
CA TYR A 48 4.04 -2.15 -10.37
C TYR A 48 3.13 -3.32 -10.04
N ARG A 49 2.88 -4.17 -11.03
CA ARG A 49 2.38 -5.51 -10.83
C ARG A 49 3.53 -6.50 -10.98
N PHE A 50 3.74 -7.31 -9.97
CA PHE A 50 4.67 -8.43 -9.98
C PHE A 50 3.88 -9.74 -9.92
N MET A 51 4.15 -10.66 -10.83
CA MET A 51 3.46 -11.95 -10.84
C MET A 51 4.43 -13.11 -10.97
N ASN A 52 4.04 -14.22 -10.35
CA ASN A 52 4.55 -15.54 -10.61
C ASN A 52 3.38 -16.51 -10.88
N LYS A 53 3.61 -17.82 -10.78
CA LYS A 53 2.56 -18.83 -11.01
C LYS A 53 1.41 -18.72 -10.00
N GLU A 54 1.70 -18.37 -8.74
CA GLU A 54 0.76 -18.44 -7.61
C GLU A 54 0.29 -17.07 -7.15
N ASP A 55 1.12 -16.04 -7.31
CA ASP A 55 0.93 -14.74 -6.68
C ASP A 55 0.79 -13.62 -7.72
N LEU A 56 -0.07 -12.66 -7.40
CA LEU A 56 -0.19 -11.35 -8.04
C LEU A 56 -0.02 -10.27 -6.97
N VAL A 57 1.02 -9.46 -7.09
CA VAL A 57 1.34 -8.39 -6.14
C VAL A 57 1.21 -7.05 -6.84
N ILE A 58 0.43 -6.15 -6.27
CA ILE A 58 0.41 -4.74 -6.64
C ILE A 58 1.26 -3.97 -5.64
N ALA A 59 2.37 -3.42 -6.11
CA ALA A 59 3.29 -2.60 -5.33
C ALA A 59 3.13 -1.13 -5.73
N CYS A 60 2.44 -0.36 -4.89
CA CYS A 60 2.20 1.06 -5.14
C CYS A 60 3.45 1.88 -4.81
N ARG A 61 3.81 2.77 -5.74
CA ARG A 61 4.94 3.68 -5.58
C ARG A 61 4.50 4.90 -4.78
N GLY A 62 5.30 5.28 -3.80
CA GLY A 62 5.19 6.56 -3.11
C GLY A 62 5.91 7.68 -3.86
N THR A 63 5.78 8.89 -3.35
CA THR A 63 6.55 10.04 -3.85
C THR A 63 8.02 9.92 -3.44
N GLN A 64 8.91 10.43 -4.27
CA GLN A 64 10.35 10.44 -3.99
C GLN A 64 10.65 11.21 -2.69
N PRO A 65 11.59 10.73 -1.87
CA PRO A 65 11.94 11.37 -0.59
C PRO A 65 12.36 12.84 -0.73
N SER A 66 12.90 13.25 -1.88
CA SER A 66 13.28 14.63 -2.20
C SER A 66 12.08 15.58 -2.29
N GLU A 67 10.91 15.07 -2.69
CA GLU A 67 9.65 15.83 -2.84
C GLU A 67 8.79 15.77 -1.57
N PHE A 68 9.24 15.05 -0.57
CA PHE A 68 8.46 14.75 0.64
C PHE A 68 8.15 15.99 1.49
N ASN A 69 9.00 17.03 1.45
CA ASN A 69 8.76 18.26 2.18
C ASN A 69 7.60 19.06 1.55
N ASP A 70 7.43 18.98 0.23
CA ASP A 70 6.32 19.61 -0.48
C ASP A 70 5.01 18.89 -0.17
N ILE A 71 5.05 17.56 -0.05
CA ILE A 71 3.89 16.75 0.36
C ILE A 71 3.45 17.06 1.80
N LYS A 72 4.37 17.32 2.72
CA LYS A 72 4.00 17.75 4.08
C LYS A 72 3.25 19.09 4.09
N ALA A 73 3.62 20.00 3.19
CA ALA A 73 2.96 21.29 3.04
C ALA A 73 1.58 21.13 2.35
N ASP A 74 1.46 20.20 1.39
CA ASP A 74 0.24 19.94 0.63
C ASP A 74 -0.67 18.86 1.23
N LEU A 75 -0.27 18.20 2.29
CA LEU A 75 -1.14 17.31 3.09
C LEU A 75 -2.25 18.13 3.79
N LYS A 76 -2.89 19.02 3.02
CA LYS A 76 -4.22 19.53 3.37
C LYS A 76 -5.12 18.29 3.42
N ALA A 77 -5.29 17.81 4.64
CA ALA A 77 -6.02 16.59 4.94
C ALA A 77 -7.52 16.76 4.68
N THR A 78 -7.86 17.13 3.44
CA THR A 78 -9.25 17.27 3.00
C THR A 78 -9.86 15.89 2.87
N PRO A 79 -10.83 15.53 3.73
CA PRO A 79 -11.52 14.26 3.61
C PRO A 79 -12.54 14.32 2.48
N VAL A 80 -12.61 13.24 1.69
CA VAL A 80 -13.65 13.01 0.68
C VAL A 80 -14.37 11.70 0.94
N ILE A 81 -15.56 11.56 0.38
CA ILE A 81 -16.34 10.31 0.49
C ILE A 81 -15.56 9.20 -0.20
N ALA A 82 -15.33 8.11 0.52
CA ALA A 82 -14.79 6.89 -0.03
C ALA A 82 -15.84 6.16 -0.88
N GLU A 83 -15.43 5.36 -1.83
CA GLU A 83 -16.34 4.52 -2.61
C GLU A 83 -16.94 3.38 -1.78
N THR A 84 -16.29 3.05 -0.67
CA THR A 84 -16.74 2.02 0.26
C THR A 84 -17.72 2.61 1.27
N VAL A 85 -17.19 3.08 2.39
CA VAL A 85 -17.96 3.77 3.44
C VAL A 85 -17.10 4.86 4.06
N SER A 86 -17.75 5.92 4.59
CA SER A 86 -17.08 7.00 5.32
C SER A 86 -16.13 7.84 4.44
N ARG A 87 -14.98 8.26 4.96
CA ARG A 87 -14.10 9.25 4.31
C ARG A 87 -12.65 8.81 4.28
N VAL A 88 -11.98 9.15 3.18
CA VAL A 88 -10.55 8.98 2.96
C VAL A 88 -9.89 10.30 2.60
N HIS A 89 -8.58 10.32 2.64
CA HIS A 89 -7.79 11.47 2.21
C HIS A 89 -7.92 11.68 0.70
N ARG A 90 -8.27 12.91 0.30
CA ARG A 90 -8.55 13.30 -1.09
C ARG A 90 -7.39 12.98 -2.04
N GLY A 91 -6.17 13.38 -1.66
CA GLY A 91 -4.99 13.19 -2.52
C GLY A 91 -4.69 11.71 -2.75
N PHE A 92 -4.75 10.87 -1.70
CA PHE A 92 -4.49 9.43 -1.85
C PHE A 92 -5.54 8.76 -2.73
N LYS A 93 -6.82 9.17 -2.59
CA LYS A 93 -7.88 8.66 -3.45
C LYS A 93 -7.66 9.05 -4.91
N ALA A 94 -7.27 10.29 -5.18
CA ALA A 94 -7.03 10.78 -6.54
C ALA A 94 -5.94 9.96 -7.25
N GLU A 95 -4.81 9.70 -6.61
CA GLU A 95 -3.74 8.84 -7.16
C GLU A 95 -4.23 7.42 -7.46
N VAL A 96 -5.07 6.86 -6.60
CA VAL A 96 -5.66 5.55 -6.84
C VAL A 96 -6.64 5.58 -7.99
N ASP A 97 -7.48 6.61 -8.10
CA ASP A 97 -8.47 6.75 -9.19
C ASP A 97 -7.80 6.71 -10.57
N GLU A 98 -6.59 7.30 -10.70
CA GLU A 98 -5.81 7.29 -11.94
C GLU A 98 -5.35 5.89 -12.36
N LEU A 99 -5.00 5.04 -11.41
CA LEU A 99 -4.47 3.70 -11.70
C LEU A 99 -5.53 2.60 -11.66
N TRP A 100 -6.62 2.83 -10.95
CA TRP A 100 -7.59 1.77 -10.62
C TRP A 100 -8.17 1.05 -11.84
N PRO A 101 -8.53 1.70 -12.94
CA PRO A 101 -9.06 1.01 -14.12
C PRO A 101 -8.11 -0.05 -14.67
N MET A 102 -6.80 0.27 -14.75
CA MET A 102 -5.77 -0.64 -15.26
C MET A 102 -5.51 -1.79 -14.29
N VAL A 103 -5.43 -1.49 -12.99
CA VAL A 103 -5.21 -2.48 -11.94
C VAL A 103 -6.40 -3.44 -11.87
N LEU A 104 -7.63 -2.93 -11.91
CA LEU A 104 -8.85 -3.74 -11.87
C LEU A 104 -8.96 -4.67 -13.08
N GLU A 105 -8.65 -4.16 -14.28
CA GLU A 105 -8.64 -4.99 -15.49
C GLU A 105 -7.68 -6.18 -15.34
N ASP A 106 -6.46 -5.93 -14.85
CA ASP A 106 -5.47 -7.00 -14.67
C ASP A 106 -5.88 -8.01 -13.60
N ILE A 107 -6.43 -7.54 -12.47
CA ILE A 107 -6.92 -8.43 -11.41
C ILE A 107 -8.04 -9.33 -11.94
N ASN A 108 -8.94 -8.79 -12.74
CA ASN A 108 -10.12 -9.50 -13.27
C ASN A 108 -9.82 -10.38 -14.49
N ARG A 109 -8.60 -10.36 -15.02
CA ARG A 109 -8.24 -11.27 -16.11
C ARG A 109 -8.41 -12.73 -15.67
N LYS A 110 -9.12 -13.53 -16.45
CA LYS A 110 -9.36 -14.95 -16.18
C LYS A 110 -8.07 -15.74 -15.87
N ALA A 111 -6.97 -15.37 -16.50
CA ALA A 111 -5.65 -15.97 -16.24
C ALA A 111 -5.12 -15.73 -14.82
N ASN A 112 -5.66 -14.74 -14.12
CA ASN A 112 -5.25 -14.33 -12.77
C ASN A 112 -6.23 -14.77 -11.68
N GLU A 113 -7.40 -15.30 -12.05
CA GLU A 113 -8.50 -15.67 -11.14
C GLU A 113 -8.10 -16.56 -9.96
N LYS A 114 -7.08 -17.41 -10.14
CA LYS A 114 -6.62 -18.35 -9.10
C LYS A 114 -5.36 -17.89 -8.38
N LYS A 115 -4.85 -16.69 -8.70
CA LYS A 115 -3.65 -16.17 -8.04
C LYS A 115 -4.03 -15.51 -6.72
N LYS A 116 -3.15 -15.66 -5.73
CA LYS A 116 -3.25 -14.92 -4.48
C LYS A 116 -2.96 -13.46 -4.74
N LEU A 117 -3.86 -12.58 -4.33
CA LEU A 117 -3.77 -11.14 -4.52
C LEU A 117 -3.18 -10.47 -3.28
N TRP A 118 -2.11 -9.71 -3.47
CA TRP A 118 -1.40 -9.00 -2.42
C TRP A 118 -1.23 -7.54 -2.79
N PHE A 119 -1.23 -6.68 -1.78
CA PHE A 119 -0.88 -5.27 -1.95
C PHE A 119 0.27 -4.88 -1.04
N CYS A 120 1.16 -4.02 -1.53
CA CYS A 120 2.19 -3.41 -0.69
C CYS A 120 2.52 -1.99 -1.15
N GLY A 121 3.16 -1.23 -0.27
CA GLY A 121 3.64 0.11 -0.59
C GLY A 121 4.36 0.77 0.59
N HIS A 122 5.11 1.80 0.28
CA HIS A 122 5.80 2.65 1.25
C HIS A 122 5.30 4.09 1.13
N SER A 123 5.18 4.80 2.26
CA SER A 123 4.78 6.22 2.31
C SER A 123 3.41 6.46 1.62
N LEU A 124 3.30 7.38 0.67
CA LEU A 124 2.10 7.59 -0.16
C LEU A 124 1.63 6.29 -0.83
N GLY A 125 2.56 5.48 -1.35
CA GLY A 125 2.24 4.19 -1.95
C GLY A 125 1.58 3.21 -0.96
N ALA A 126 1.88 3.31 0.34
CA ALA A 126 1.21 2.54 1.38
C ALA A 126 -0.27 2.96 1.54
N ALA A 127 -0.55 4.25 1.44
CA ALA A 127 -1.92 4.76 1.46
C ALA A 127 -2.70 4.31 0.21
N MET A 128 -2.08 4.38 -0.97
CA MET A 128 -2.67 3.90 -2.23
C MET A 128 -2.98 2.39 -2.15
N ALA A 129 -2.03 1.58 -1.69
CA ALA A 129 -2.20 0.14 -1.51
C ALA A 129 -3.37 -0.19 -0.57
N THR A 130 -3.53 0.60 0.50
CA THR A 130 -4.64 0.45 1.45
C THR A 130 -5.99 0.74 0.78
N ILE A 131 -6.09 1.80 -0.02
CA ILE A 131 -7.33 2.15 -0.72
C ILE A 131 -7.65 1.12 -1.81
N MET A 132 -6.65 0.65 -2.57
CA MET A 132 -6.87 -0.40 -3.58
C MET A 132 -7.34 -1.71 -2.96
N ALA A 133 -6.73 -2.14 -1.86
CA ALA A 133 -7.16 -3.32 -1.11
C ALA A 133 -8.61 -3.18 -0.60
N SER A 134 -8.98 -2.00 -0.11
CA SER A 134 -10.35 -1.66 0.31
C SER A 134 -11.36 -1.81 -0.85
N ARG A 135 -11.01 -1.33 -2.04
CA ARG A 135 -11.87 -1.42 -3.22
C ARG A 135 -12.13 -2.86 -3.67
N CYS A 136 -11.18 -3.76 -3.47
CA CYS A 136 -11.37 -5.17 -3.81
C CYS A 136 -12.56 -5.81 -3.08
N HIS A 137 -12.99 -5.28 -1.93
CA HIS A 137 -14.18 -5.77 -1.23
C HIS A 137 -15.51 -5.32 -1.83
N LEU A 138 -15.51 -4.30 -2.70
CA LEU A 138 -16.71 -3.83 -3.39
C LEU A 138 -17.07 -4.67 -4.62
N TYR A 139 -16.10 -5.36 -5.18
CA TYR A 139 -16.24 -6.10 -6.41
C TYR A 139 -16.25 -7.60 -6.11
N ALA A 140 -17.45 -8.21 -6.14
CA ALA A 140 -17.66 -9.61 -5.79
C ALA A 140 -16.87 -10.61 -6.65
N ASP A 141 -16.46 -10.19 -7.85
CA ASP A 141 -15.75 -11.04 -8.81
C ASP A 141 -14.22 -11.01 -8.64
N ILE A 142 -13.72 -10.23 -7.69
CA ILE A 142 -12.27 -10.15 -7.39
C ILE A 142 -11.90 -11.20 -6.36
N ASN A 143 -10.77 -11.88 -6.57
CA ASN A 143 -10.18 -12.72 -5.54
C ASN A 143 -9.97 -11.93 -4.26
N PRO A 144 -10.26 -12.50 -3.09
CA PRO A 144 -10.02 -11.83 -1.83
C PRO A 144 -8.54 -11.47 -1.70
N VAL A 145 -8.28 -10.29 -1.15
CA VAL A 145 -6.91 -9.87 -0.83
C VAL A 145 -6.37 -10.77 0.27
N GLU A 146 -5.25 -11.44 0.02
CA GLU A 146 -4.61 -12.31 1.01
C GLU A 146 -4.14 -11.50 2.21
N GLU A 147 -3.23 -10.56 1.98
CA GLU A 147 -2.73 -9.64 2.99
C GLU A 147 -2.27 -8.32 2.34
N LEU A 148 -2.21 -7.28 3.15
CA LEU A 148 -1.68 -5.96 2.82
C LEU A 148 -0.46 -5.66 3.69
N TYR A 149 0.65 -5.28 3.07
CA TYR A 149 1.88 -4.89 3.75
C TYR A 149 2.21 -3.42 3.47
N THR A 150 2.26 -2.61 4.51
CA THR A 150 2.60 -1.19 4.37
C THR A 150 3.78 -0.80 5.25
N PHE A 151 4.60 0.10 4.74
CA PHE A 151 5.82 0.57 5.38
C PHE A 151 5.78 2.10 5.48
N GLY A 152 5.90 2.64 6.68
CA GLY A 152 5.81 4.09 6.89
C GLY A 152 4.50 4.72 6.40
N SER A 153 3.36 4.03 6.55
CA SER A 153 2.07 4.49 6.03
C SER A 153 1.53 5.71 6.78
N PRO A 154 1.06 6.74 6.08
CA PRO A 154 0.24 7.79 6.70
C PRO A 154 -1.14 7.23 7.12
N ARG A 155 -1.92 8.02 7.86
CA ARG A 155 -3.32 7.70 8.15
C ARG A 155 -4.16 7.93 6.89
N VAL A 156 -4.91 6.91 6.47
CA VAL A 156 -5.57 6.91 5.16
C VAL A 156 -6.99 7.48 5.21
N GLY A 157 -7.71 7.22 6.29
CA GLY A 157 -9.11 7.58 6.37
C GLY A 157 -9.65 7.72 7.78
N TRP A 158 -10.94 8.01 7.87
CA TRP A 158 -11.65 8.12 9.13
C TRP A 158 -11.97 6.74 9.72
N ARG A 159 -12.34 6.74 11.02
CA ARG A 159 -12.61 5.51 11.76
C ARG A 159 -13.61 4.59 11.05
N GLY A 160 -14.70 5.14 10.50
CA GLY A 160 -15.69 4.33 9.78
C GLY A 160 -15.10 3.63 8.56
N TYR A 161 -14.22 4.31 7.82
CA TYR A 161 -13.49 3.71 6.69
C TYR A 161 -12.56 2.61 7.16
N CYS A 162 -11.70 2.89 8.13
CA CYS A 162 -10.73 1.90 8.63
C CYS A 162 -11.42 0.67 9.24
N ASN A 163 -12.54 0.85 9.95
CA ASN A 163 -13.29 -0.27 10.52
C ASN A 163 -13.99 -1.14 9.45
N SER A 164 -14.22 -0.62 8.24
CA SER A 164 -14.83 -1.39 7.15
C SER A 164 -13.85 -2.28 6.40
N LEU A 165 -12.53 -2.09 6.57
CA LEU A 165 -11.53 -2.93 5.94
C LEU A 165 -11.41 -4.26 6.66
N SER A 166 -11.70 -5.35 5.97
CA SER A 166 -11.57 -6.73 6.50
C SER A 166 -10.25 -7.40 6.10
N VAL A 167 -9.39 -6.73 5.34
CA VAL A 167 -8.10 -7.28 4.93
C VAL A 167 -7.12 -7.41 6.10
N SER A 168 -6.38 -8.51 6.16
CA SER A 168 -5.24 -8.66 7.08
C SER A 168 -4.15 -7.67 6.68
N HIS A 169 -3.93 -6.64 7.49
CA HIS A 169 -3.02 -5.54 7.20
C HIS A 169 -1.88 -5.48 8.21
N HIS A 170 -0.67 -5.64 7.73
CA HIS A 170 0.58 -5.53 8.49
C HIS A 170 1.23 -4.18 8.21
N ARG A 171 1.19 -3.30 9.19
CA ARG A 171 1.68 -1.93 9.10
C ARG A 171 3.01 -1.77 9.84
N TRP A 172 4.10 -1.69 9.09
CA TRP A 172 5.45 -1.53 9.62
C TRP A 172 5.79 -0.06 9.83
N VAL A 173 6.24 0.28 11.02
CA VAL A 173 6.60 1.64 11.45
C VAL A 173 8.02 1.65 11.96
N ASN A 174 8.86 2.52 11.38
CA ASN A 174 10.25 2.67 11.78
C ASN A 174 10.40 3.85 12.75
N ASN A 175 10.57 3.54 14.03
CA ASN A 175 10.88 4.51 15.08
C ASN A 175 10.05 5.80 15.01
N ASN A 176 10.71 6.95 14.85
CA ASN A 176 10.08 8.28 14.82
C ASN A 176 9.64 8.73 13.41
N ASP A 177 9.28 7.81 12.54
CA ASP A 177 8.80 8.15 11.21
C ASP A 177 7.58 9.10 11.30
N ILE A 178 7.81 10.36 10.89
CA ILE A 178 6.81 11.43 10.97
C ILE A 178 5.64 11.20 10.02
N VAL A 179 5.84 10.44 8.93
CA VAL A 179 4.81 10.12 7.94
C VAL A 179 3.66 9.38 8.59
N THR A 180 3.96 8.49 9.51
CA THR A 180 2.95 7.71 10.21
C THR A 180 2.09 8.55 11.16
N ARG A 181 2.47 9.81 11.41
CA ARG A 181 1.74 10.74 12.28
C ARG A 181 0.79 11.67 11.53
N VAL A 182 0.81 11.66 10.22
CA VAL A 182 -0.03 12.53 9.38
C VAL A 182 -1.04 11.71 8.56
N PRO A 183 -2.19 12.29 8.18
CA PRO A 183 -2.82 13.48 8.76
C PRO A 183 -3.04 13.34 10.26
N LEU A 184 -3.23 14.47 10.96
CA LEU A 184 -3.38 14.45 12.42
C LEU A 184 -4.64 13.69 12.86
N ALA A 185 -4.53 12.93 13.95
CA ALA A 185 -5.67 12.21 14.54
C ALA A 185 -6.82 13.14 14.94
N LEU A 186 -6.50 14.40 15.35
CA LEU A 186 -7.50 15.44 15.66
C LEU A 186 -8.41 15.78 14.48
N MET A 187 -7.98 15.50 13.24
CA MET A 187 -8.77 15.65 12.01
C MET A 187 -9.67 14.43 11.71
N GLY A 188 -9.75 13.47 12.61
CA GLY A 188 -10.57 12.26 12.47
C GLY A 188 -9.88 11.10 11.76
N TYR A 189 -8.63 11.28 11.30
CA TYR A 189 -7.86 10.23 10.64
C TYR A 189 -7.30 9.22 11.63
N VAL A 190 -7.40 7.95 11.27
CA VAL A 190 -6.89 6.83 12.06
C VAL A 190 -6.11 5.86 11.19
N HIS A 191 -5.35 4.99 11.83
CA HIS A 191 -4.71 3.85 11.17
C HIS A 191 -5.63 2.64 11.10
N HIS A 192 -5.40 1.81 10.08
CA HIS A 192 -5.92 0.45 9.97
C HIS A 192 -4.77 -0.56 10.11
N GLY A 193 -5.10 -1.75 10.59
CA GLY A 193 -4.18 -2.89 10.62
C GLY A 193 -3.34 -3.01 11.88
N THR A 194 -2.57 -4.10 11.92
CA THR A 194 -1.68 -4.43 13.03
C THR A 194 -0.37 -3.67 12.89
N GLU A 195 -0.01 -2.91 13.91
CA GLU A 195 1.26 -2.19 13.95
C GLU A 195 2.41 -3.12 14.32
N HIS A 196 3.47 -3.08 13.51
CA HIS A 196 4.77 -3.69 13.77
C HIS A 196 5.80 -2.56 13.89
N TYR A 197 6.18 -2.24 15.11
CA TYR A 197 7.10 -1.14 15.38
C TYR A 197 8.54 -1.63 15.45
N MET A 198 9.42 -1.02 14.67
CA MET A 198 10.86 -1.22 14.71
C MET A 198 11.52 -0.09 15.46
N ASN A 199 12.29 -0.40 16.50
CA ASN A 199 13.10 0.58 17.20
C ASN A 199 14.47 0.79 16.51
N ALA A 200 15.30 1.68 17.08
CA ALA A 200 16.64 1.98 16.56
C ALA A 200 17.57 0.75 16.45
N TYR A 201 17.24 -0.34 17.12
CA TYR A 201 18.02 -1.60 17.10
C TYR A 201 17.40 -2.63 16.13
N GLY A 202 16.36 -2.26 15.37
CA GLY A 202 15.69 -3.17 14.45
C GLY A 202 14.78 -4.22 15.14
N LEU A 203 14.49 -4.06 16.42
CA LEU A 203 13.64 -4.98 17.17
C LEU A 203 12.17 -4.60 17.02
N GLU A 204 11.35 -5.58 16.68
CA GLU A 204 9.90 -5.44 16.72
C GLU A 204 9.43 -5.22 18.17
N ARG A 205 8.61 -4.20 18.38
CA ARG A 205 8.00 -3.92 19.68
C ARG A 205 6.49 -3.71 19.50
N LYS A 206 5.70 -4.47 20.22
CA LYS A 206 4.27 -4.17 20.35
C LYS A 206 4.11 -3.00 21.30
N LEU A 207 3.65 -1.87 20.79
CA LEU A 207 3.29 -0.74 21.62
C LEU A 207 1.95 -1.01 22.29
N THR A 208 1.89 -0.78 23.60
CA THR A 208 0.61 -0.74 24.32
C THR A 208 -0.11 0.58 24.03
N ALA A 209 -1.43 0.64 24.22
CA ALA A 209 -2.25 1.80 23.91
C ALA A 209 -1.81 3.12 24.60
N TRP A 210 -0.84 3.08 25.49
CA TRP A 210 -0.33 4.18 26.30
C TRP A 210 1.09 4.64 25.91
N GLN A 211 1.70 4.06 24.90
CA GLN A 211 2.98 4.46 24.35
C GLN A 211 2.84 5.01 22.93
#